data_1bf32000cae1726bb1243c04c754ade8
#
_entry.id   1bf32000cae1726bb1243c04c754ade8
#
_cell.length_a   1.000
_cell.length_b   1.000
_cell.length_c   1.000
_cell.angle_alpha   90.00
_cell.angle_beta   90.00
_cell.angle_gamma   90.00
#
_symmetry.space_group_name_H-M   'P 1'
#
loop_
_entity.id
_entity.type
_entity.pdbx_description
1 polymer ?
#
loop_
_entity_poly.entity_id
_entity_poly.type
_entity_poly.pdbx_seq_one_letter_code
_entity_poly.pdbx_strand_id
1 'polypeptide(L)'
;MAEHLELPRPWRLMLTAGWNLAESLGLPVAGYFVGAKLGGRDAGMLAATAVVWLTVVGRKVVTRSVPGLLTISALVLTLQTAVVIVTGSMLFFLLQFPLANLGLCVLFARTAPTRKPLVAQLAAEVVALRQPSAHHPGLHRFFQGATWLWAGIFFVSTVGLAVLMITETVKVFLLLTTAVTIGGVVAGTFLSAFWFVRVLRRFGLRVRFAQA
;
A
#
# COMPACT_ATOMS: atom_id res chain seq x y z
N MET A 1 -2.45 35.33 -11.97
CA MET A 1 -3.40 34.81 -10.95
C MET A 1 -2.75 33.56 -10.37
N ALA A 2 -2.42 33.57 -9.08
CA ALA A 2 -1.82 32.38 -8.43
C ALA A 2 -2.95 31.38 -8.16
N GLU A 3 -2.94 30.25 -8.84
CA GLU A 3 -3.86 29.13 -8.58
C GLU A 3 -3.55 28.54 -7.20
N HIS A 4 -4.50 28.60 -6.30
CA HIS A 4 -4.40 28.04 -4.96
C HIS A 4 -4.96 26.62 -4.96
N LEU A 5 -4.12 25.63 -4.65
CA LEU A 5 -4.52 24.26 -4.36
C LEU A 5 -5.03 24.18 -2.92
N GLU A 6 -6.32 23.98 -2.73
CA GLU A 6 -6.90 23.74 -1.40
C GLU A 6 -6.72 22.27 -1.02
N LEU A 7 -5.86 22.01 -0.03
CA LEU A 7 -5.65 20.67 0.54
C LEU A 7 -6.42 20.56 1.85
N PRO A 8 -7.13 19.43 2.09
CA PRO A 8 -7.74 19.17 3.39
C PRO A 8 -6.66 19.13 4.49
N ARG A 9 -7.05 19.42 5.73
CA ARG A 9 -6.12 19.46 6.87
C ARG A 9 -5.32 18.15 6.96
N PRO A 10 -3.98 18.19 7.02
CA PRO A 10 -3.14 16.98 6.96
C PRO A 10 -3.45 15.98 8.08
N TRP A 11 -3.84 16.46 9.26
CA TRP A 11 -4.18 15.59 10.38
C TRP A 11 -5.46 14.76 10.15
N ARG A 12 -6.48 15.30 9.48
CA ARG A 12 -7.70 14.55 9.12
C ARG A 12 -7.40 13.47 8.07
N LEU A 13 -6.54 13.79 7.11
CA LEU A 13 -6.05 12.79 6.13
C LEU A 13 -5.27 11.68 6.84
N MET A 14 -4.39 12.05 7.77
CA MET A 14 -3.62 11.07 8.55
C MET A 14 -4.51 10.19 9.43
N LEU A 15 -5.54 10.77 10.08
CA LEU A 15 -6.49 9.99 10.88
C LEU A 15 -7.32 9.04 10.02
N THR A 16 -7.85 9.51 8.88
CA THR A 16 -8.64 8.66 7.98
C THR A 16 -7.78 7.57 7.35
N ALA A 17 -6.56 7.91 6.90
CA ALA A 17 -5.62 6.92 6.38
C ALA A 17 -5.16 5.94 7.46
N GLY A 18 -4.86 6.43 8.67
CA GLY A 18 -4.50 5.61 9.82
C GLY A 18 -5.62 4.66 10.23
N TRP A 19 -6.87 5.14 10.27
CA TRP A 19 -8.04 4.31 10.55
C TRP A 19 -8.22 3.22 9.48
N ASN A 20 -8.16 3.58 8.20
CA ASN A 20 -8.25 2.61 7.11
C ASN A 20 -7.11 1.57 7.14
N LEU A 21 -5.91 1.98 7.50
CA LEU A 21 -4.76 1.08 7.70
C LEU A 21 -4.98 0.17 8.92
N ALA A 22 -5.44 0.70 10.04
CA ALA A 22 -5.73 -0.07 11.24
C ALA A 22 -6.84 -1.11 10.99
N GLU A 23 -7.87 -0.74 10.24
CA GLU A 23 -8.94 -1.65 9.83
C GLU A 23 -8.44 -2.72 8.84
N SER A 24 -7.62 -2.33 7.86
CA SER A 24 -7.16 -3.24 6.81
C SER A 24 -6.07 -4.20 7.26
N LEU A 25 -5.23 -3.82 8.21
CA LEU A 25 -4.11 -4.62 8.71
C LEU A 25 -4.30 -5.08 10.15
N GLY A 26 -4.83 -4.22 11.02
CA GLY A 26 -4.95 -4.50 12.44
C GLY A 26 -5.98 -5.58 12.75
N LEU A 27 -7.17 -5.53 12.12
CA LEU A 27 -8.21 -6.52 12.35
C LEU A 27 -7.81 -7.93 11.88
N PRO A 28 -7.23 -8.15 10.67
CA PRO A 28 -6.75 -9.46 10.26
C PRO A 28 -5.65 -10.00 11.19
N VAL A 29 -4.73 -9.14 11.62
CA VAL A 29 -3.65 -9.53 12.54
C VAL A 29 -4.22 -9.93 13.90
N ALA A 30 -5.15 -9.17 14.45
CA ALA A 30 -5.84 -9.54 15.70
C ALA A 30 -6.59 -10.87 15.54
N GLY A 31 -7.32 -11.06 14.44
CA GLY A 31 -7.99 -12.31 14.10
C GLY A 31 -7.03 -13.50 14.04
N TYR A 32 -5.86 -13.30 13.42
CA TYR A 32 -4.81 -14.31 13.39
C TYR A 32 -4.36 -14.73 14.78
N PHE A 33 -4.03 -13.78 15.65
CA PHE A 33 -3.56 -14.10 17.01
C PHE A 33 -4.61 -14.81 17.84
N VAL A 34 -5.87 -14.39 17.74
CA VAL A 34 -6.98 -15.07 18.45
C VAL A 34 -7.15 -16.48 17.93
N GLY A 35 -7.24 -16.67 16.63
CA GLY A 35 -7.39 -17.99 16.00
C GLY A 35 -6.21 -18.92 16.29
N ALA A 36 -4.99 -18.38 16.25
CA ALA A 36 -3.77 -19.13 16.52
C ALA A 36 -3.67 -19.63 17.99
N LYS A 37 -4.20 -18.85 18.93
CA LYS A 37 -4.31 -19.31 20.34
C LYS A 37 -5.33 -20.42 20.53
N LEU A 38 -6.39 -20.45 19.73
CA LEU A 38 -7.48 -21.43 19.89
C LEU A 38 -7.19 -22.75 19.16
N GLY A 39 -6.56 -22.73 17.99
CA GLY A 39 -6.41 -23.92 17.17
C GLY A 39 -5.09 -23.97 16.36
N GLY A 40 -4.08 -23.23 16.79
CA GLY A 40 -2.77 -23.21 16.14
C GLY A 40 -2.73 -22.35 14.86
N ARG A 41 -1.66 -22.51 14.09
CA ARG A 41 -1.35 -21.65 12.94
C ARG A 41 -2.47 -21.61 11.90
N ASP A 42 -3.01 -22.75 11.52
CA ASP A 42 -4.00 -22.87 10.44
C ASP A 42 -5.34 -22.23 10.85
N ALA A 43 -5.75 -22.42 12.11
CA ALA A 43 -6.90 -21.72 12.68
C ALA A 43 -6.70 -20.21 12.73
N GLY A 44 -5.47 -19.74 12.99
CA GLY A 44 -5.11 -18.32 12.92
C GLY A 44 -5.28 -17.75 11.51
N MET A 45 -4.81 -18.45 10.48
CA MET A 45 -4.95 -18.01 9.09
C MET A 45 -6.41 -17.97 8.64
N LEU A 46 -7.20 -18.98 9.00
CA LEU A 46 -8.63 -19.01 8.71
C LEU A 46 -9.38 -17.88 9.43
N ALA A 47 -9.06 -17.62 10.69
CA ALA A 47 -9.65 -16.55 11.47
C ALA A 47 -9.30 -15.16 10.88
N ALA A 48 -8.06 -14.93 10.49
CA ALA A 48 -7.66 -13.70 9.81
C ALA A 48 -8.45 -13.48 8.51
N THR A 49 -8.57 -14.52 7.68
CA THR A 49 -9.33 -14.48 6.42
C THR A 49 -10.82 -14.23 6.68
N ALA A 50 -11.40 -14.89 7.67
CA ALA A 50 -12.80 -14.68 8.05
C ALA A 50 -13.07 -13.24 8.50
N VAL A 51 -12.19 -12.67 9.31
CA VAL A 51 -12.29 -11.27 9.78
C VAL A 51 -12.27 -10.29 8.59
N VAL A 52 -11.39 -10.49 7.62
CA VAL A 52 -11.37 -9.63 6.42
C VAL A 52 -12.68 -9.72 5.64
N TRP A 53 -13.20 -10.91 5.41
CA TRP A 53 -14.48 -11.08 4.72
C TRP A 53 -15.66 -10.50 5.51
N LEU A 54 -15.67 -10.64 6.83
CA LEU A 54 -16.67 -9.99 7.68
C LEU A 54 -16.60 -8.47 7.57
N THR A 55 -15.39 -7.90 7.47
CA THR A 55 -15.21 -6.45 7.25
C THR A 55 -15.73 -6.03 5.88
N VAL A 56 -15.44 -6.80 4.80
CA VAL A 56 -15.94 -6.54 3.44
C VAL A 56 -17.48 -6.57 3.42
N VAL A 57 -18.08 -7.62 4.00
CA VAL A 57 -19.54 -7.78 4.04
C VAL A 57 -20.19 -6.69 4.90
N GLY A 58 -19.63 -6.42 6.08
CA GLY A 58 -20.11 -5.36 6.97
C GLY A 58 -20.11 -3.99 6.29
N ARG A 59 -19.02 -3.64 5.60
CA ARG A 59 -18.99 -2.39 4.81
C ARG A 59 -20.00 -2.38 3.67
N LYS A 60 -20.14 -3.48 2.95
CA LYS A 60 -21.16 -3.58 1.87
C LYS A 60 -22.58 -3.35 2.37
N VAL A 61 -22.89 -3.88 3.56
CA VAL A 61 -24.23 -3.72 4.18
C VAL A 61 -24.42 -2.30 4.70
N VAL A 62 -23.44 -1.74 5.40
CA VAL A 62 -23.58 -0.43 6.07
C VAL A 62 -23.43 0.74 5.09
N THR A 63 -22.37 0.72 4.25
CA THR A 63 -22.02 1.86 3.38
C THR A 63 -22.41 1.67 1.92
N ARG A 64 -22.91 0.48 1.54
CA ARG A 64 -23.20 0.06 0.16
C ARG A 64 -22.04 0.23 -0.83
N SER A 65 -20.85 0.58 -0.33
CA SER A 65 -19.62 0.72 -1.12
C SER A 65 -18.49 -0.04 -0.45
N VAL A 66 -17.76 -0.82 -1.24
CA VAL A 66 -16.57 -1.53 -0.76
C VAL A 66 -15.38 -0.97 -1.51
N PRO A 67 -14.33 -0.48 -0.82
CA PRO A 67 -13.10 -0.07 -1.46
C PRO A 67 -12.51 -1.23 -2.26
N GLY A 68 -12.15 -0.99 -3.52
CA GLY A 68 -11.57 -2.03 -4.38
C GLY A 68 -10.31 -2.65 -3.77
N LEU A 69 -9.51 -1.84 -3.09
CA LEU A 69 -8.32 -2.30 -2.38
C LEU A 69 -8.64 -3.36 -1.30
N LEU A 70 -9.71 -3.15 -0.52
CA LEU A 70 -10.14 -4.10 0.52
C LEU A 70 -10.60 -5.43 -0.09
N THR A 71 -11.32 -5.39 -1.22
CA THR A 71 -11.75 -6.60 -1.94
C THR A 71 -10.56 -7.37 -2.49
N ILE A 72 -9.60 -6.67 -3.11
CA ILE A 72 -8.37 -7.30 -3.62
C ILE A 72 -7.58 -7.91 -2.48
N SER A 73 -7.43 -7.22 -1.35
CA SER A 73 -6.74 -7.75 -0.17
C SER A 73 -7.42 -9.00 0.38
N ALA A 74 -8.77 -9.03 0.42
CA ALA A 74 -9.53 -10.20 0.85
C ALA A 74 -9.30 -11.41 -0.06
N LEU A 75 -9.32 -11.19 -1.38
CA LEU A 75 -9.07 -12.25 -2.37
C LEU A 75 -7.64 -12.78 -2.27
N VAL A 76 -6.65 -11.88 -2.18
CA VAL A 76 -5.24 -12.27 -2.03
C VAL A 76 -5.03 -13.06 -0.75
N LEU A 77 -5.56 -12.60 0.38
CA LEU A 77 -5.42 -13.31 1.66
C LEU A 77 -6.11 -14.69 1.62
N THR A 78 -7.29 -14.78 0.97
CA THR A 78 -7.99 -16.07 0.79
C THR A 78 -7.15 -17.05 -0.04
N LEU A 79 -6.60 -16.58 -1.16
CA LEU A 79 -5.74 -17.39 -2.00
C LEU A 79 -4.49 -17.85 -1.25
N GLN A 80 -3.85 -16.97 -0.50
CA GLN A 80 -2.68 -17.28 0.31
C GLN A 80 -3.00 -18.33 1.37
N THR A 81 -4.10 -18.16 2.11
CA THR A 81 -4.55 -19.12 3.13
C THR A 81 -4.82 -20.49 2.51
N ALA A 82 -5.53 -20.51 1.37
CA ALA A 82 -5.82 -21.77 0.66
C ALA A 82 -4.53 -22.49 0.23
N VAL A 83 -3.59 -21.76 -0.38
CA VAL A 83 -2.30 -22.34 -0.83
C VAL A 83 -1.53 -22.94 0.35
N VAL A 84 -1.43 -22.23 1.48
CA VAL A 84 -0.69 -22.70 2.66
C VAL A 84 -1.36 -23.94 3.27
N ILE A 85 -2.68 -23.97 3.38
CA ILE A 85 -3.41 -25.11 3.93
C ILE A 85 -3.26 -26.34 3.03
N VAL A 86 -3.40 -26.17 1.71
CA VAL A 86 -3.33 -27.28 0.74
C VAL A 86 -1.92 -27.83 0.61
N THR A 87 -0.90 -26.95 0.59
CA THR A 87 0.49 -27.38 0.38
C THR A 87 1.21 -27.76 1.67
N GLY A 88 0.76 -27.29 2.81
CA GLY A 88 1.45 -27.44 4.10
C GLY A 88 2.86 -26.80 4.13
N SER A 89 3.30 -26.24 3.02
CA SER A 89 4.67 -25.80 2.82
C SER A 89 4.89 -24.36 3.25
N MET A 90 5.83 -24.17 4.18
CA MET A 90 6.26 -22.86 4.64
C MET A 90 6.93 -22.03 3.51
N LEU A 91 7.53 -22.70 2.55
CA LEU A 91 8.20 -22.04 1.42
C LEU A 91 7.20 -21.24 0.58
N PHE A 92 6.02 -21.78 0.30
CA PHE A 92 4.95 -21.04 -0.41
C PHE A 92 4.46 -19.83 0.38
N PHE A 93 4.41 -19.95 1.72
CA PHE A 93 4.10 -18.80 2.56
C PHE A 93 5.16 -17.71 2.47
N LEU A 94 6.45 -18.07 2.46
CA LEU A 94 7.52 -17.08 2.36
C LEU A 94 7.59 -16.47 0.95
N LEU A 95 7.38 -17.25 -0.10
CA LEU A 95 7.44 -16.83 -1.50
C LEU A 95 6.44 -15.73 -1.84
N GLN A 96 5.32 -15.66 -1.13
CA GLN A 96 4.32 -14.61 -1.37
C GLN A 96 4.86 -13.19 -1.20
N PHE A 97 5.81 -12.96 -0.27
CA PHE A 97 6.33 -11.64 0.01
C PHE A 97 7.14 -11.06 -1.19
N PRO A 98 8.13 -11.76 -1.74
CA PRO A 98 8.81 -11.29 -2.95
C PRO A 98 7.89 -11.23 -4.16
N LEU A 99 6.94 -12.18 -4.32
CA LEU A 99 5.99 -12.15 -5.44
C LEU A 99 5.03 -10.96 -5.37
N ALA A 100 4.53 -10.60 -4.19
CA ALA A 100 3.68 -9.43 -4.02
C ALA A 100 4.44 -8.14 -4.37
N ASN A 101 5.68 -8.00 -3.91
CA ASN A 101 6.53 -6.86 -4.26
C ASN A 101 6.85 -6.83 -5.77
N LEU A 102 7.09 -7.97 -6.40
CA LEU A 102 7.28 -8.07 -7.85
C LEU A 102 6.02 -7.64 -8.60
N GLY A 103 4.86 -8.07 -8.17
CA GLY A 103 3.57 -7.65 -8.73
C GLY A 103 3.39 -6.13 -8.66
N LEU A 104 3.68 -5.53 -7.51
CA LEU A 104 3.67 -4.08 -7.35
C LEU A 104 4.71 -3.40 -8.25
N CYS A 105 5.94 -3.91 -8.30
CA CYS A 105 6.98 -3.41 -9.19
C CYS A 105 6.49 -3.35 -10.64
N VAL A 106 5.95 -4.45 -11.17
CA VAL A 106 5.42 -4.54 -12.53
C VAL A 106 4.26 -3.57 -12.73
N LEU A 107 3.33 -3.46 -11.77
CA LEU A 107 2.20 -2.55 -11.84
C LEU A 107 2.65 -1.09 -11.93
N PHE A 108 3.56 -0.66 -11.05
CA PHE A 108 4.10 0.68 -11.05
C PHE A 108 4.92 0.94 -12.33
N ALA A 109 5.80 0.03 -12.75
CA ALA A 109 6.61 0.18 -13.95
C ALA A 109 5.76 0.30 -15.22
N ARG A 110 4.69 -0.51 -15.36
CA ARG A 110 3.78 -0.44 -16.52
C ARG A 110 2.97 0.86 -16.58
N THR A 111 2.61 1.40 -15.40
CA THR A 111 1.80 2.62 -15.34
C THR A 111 2.64 3.90 -15.40
N ALA A 112 3.94 3.84 -15.10
CA ALA A 112 4.82 5.00 -15.10
C ALA A 112 4.86 5.76 -16.44
N PRO A 113 4.97 5.11 -17.63
CA PRO A 113 5.01 5.83 -18.91
C PRO A 113 3.62 6.28 -19.39
N THR A 114 2.54 5.92 -18.70
CA THR A 114 1.18 6.22 -19.16
C THR A 114 0.79 7.68 -18.90
N ARG A 115 -0.29 8.14 -19.55
CA ARG A 115 -0.87 9.47 -19.31
C ARG A 115 -1.39 9.66 -17.88
N LYS A 116 -1.69 8.56 -17.17
CA LYS A 116 -2.15 8.56 -15.77
C LYS A 116 -1.27 7.63 -14.94
N PRO A 117 -0.08 8.08 -14.51
CA PRO A 117 0.80 7.30 -13.65
C PRO A 117 0.09 6.90 -12.36
N LEU A 118 0.42 5.72 -11.79
CA LEU A 118 -0.31 5.18 -10.64
C LEU A 118 -0.26 6.13 -9.43
N VAL A 119 0.88 6.77 -9.16
CA VAL A 119 1.00 7.76 -8.08
C VAL A 119 0.04 8.95 -8.29
N ALA A 120 -0.20 9.37 -9.54
CA ALA A 120 -1.18 10.43 -9.82
C ALA A 120 -2.62 9.96 -9.55
N GLN A 121 -2.93 8.71 -9.86
CA GLN A 121 -4.25 8.12 -9.57
C GLN A 121 -4.50 8.05 -8.05
N LEU A 122 -3.53 7.52 -7.30
CA LEU A 122 -3.59 7.44 -5.84
C LEU A 122 -3.68 8.83 -5.19
N ALA A 123 -2.90 9.79 -5.68
CA ALA A 123 -2.97 11.17 -5.21
C ALA A 123 -4.35 11.81 -5.49
N ALA A 124 -4.95 11.53 -6.63
CA ALA A 124 -6.29 12.03 -6.98
C ALA A 124 -7.39 11.43 -6.07
N GLU A 125 -7.24 10.17 -5.66
CA GLU A 125 -8.17 9.53 -4.72
C GLU A 125 -8.06 10.11 -3.30
N VAL A 126 -6.82 10.37 -2.85
CA VAL A 126 -6.56 10.85 -1.47
C VAL A 126 -6.87 12.35 -1.33
N VAL A 127 -6.52 13.16 -2.32
CA VAL A 127 -6.54 14.64 -2.22
C VAL A 127 -7.71 15.26 -2.99
N ALA A 128 -8.56 14.46 -3.64
CA ALA A 128 -9.65 14.96 -4.49
C ALA A 128 -9.18 16.06 -5.48
N LEU A 129 -8.03 15.85 -6.12
CA LEU A 129 -7.42 16.78 -7.10
C LEU A 129 -8.30 16.89 -8.36
N ARG A 130 -9.52 17.40 -8.22
CA ARG A 130 -10.44 17.70 -9.34
C ARG A 130 -10.13 19.02 -10.04
N GLN A 131 -9.05 19.69 -9.67
CA GLN A 131 -8.74 21.03 -10.19
C GLN A 131 -7.95 20.96 -11.51
N PRO A 132 -8.13 21.93 -12.44
CA PRO A 132 -7.44 22.03 -13.73
C PRO A 132 -5.90 22.05 -13.61
N SER A 133 -5.36 22.52 -12.49
CA SER A 133 -3.93 22.54 -12.16
C SER A 133 -3.26 21.15 -12.15
N ALA A 134 -4.04 20.07 -12.00
CA ALA A 134 -3.53 18.70 -12.09
C ALA A 134 -2.98 18.33 -13.48
N HIS A 135 -3.28 19.12 -14.51
CA HIS A 135 -2.83 18.89 -15.89
C HIS A 135 -1.53 19.63 -16.25
N HIS A 136 -0.89 20.30 -15.28
CA HIS A 136 0.38 20.99 -15.55
C HIS A 136 1.49 19.99 -15.93
N PRO A 137 2.20 20.20 -17.07
CA PRO A 137 3.19 19.25 -17.58
C PRO A 137 4.34 18.95 -16.59
N GLY A 138 4.69 19.90 -15.75
CA GLY A 138 5.69 19.70 -14.69
C GLY A 138 5.23 18.73 -13.61
N LEU A 139 3.95 18.77 -13.26
CA LEU A 139 3.35 17.86 -12.27
C LEU A 139 3.22 16.44 -12.83
N HIS A 140 2.91 16.31 -14.11
CA HIS A 140 2.88 15.01 -14.79
C HIS A 140 4.25 14.32 -14.78
N ARG A 141 5.33 15.05 -15.10
CA ARG A 141 6.71 14.51 -15.01
C ARG A 141 7.08 14.10 -13.59
N PHE A 142 6.64 14.85 -12.59
CA PHE A 142 6.83 14.46 -11.18
C PHE A 142 6.13 13.13 -10.89
N PHE A 143 4.85 12.98 -11.26
CA PHE A 143 4.11 11.75 -11.01
C PHE A 143 4.69 10.54 -11.75
N GLN A 144 5.17 10.73 -12.97
CA GLN A 144 5.90 9.66 -13.69
C GLN A 144 7.15 9.25 -12.93
N GLY A 145 7.99 10.22 -12.54
CA GLY A 145 9.22 9.93 -11.80
C GLY A 145 8.96 9.31 -10.43
N ALA A 146 7.94 9.79 -9.70
CA ALA A 146 7.54 9.19 -8.44
C ALA A 146 7.05 7.73 -8.63
N THR A 147 6.32 7.45 -9.71
CA THR A 147 5.89 6.08 -10.04
C THR A 147 7.09 5.17 -10.34
N TRP A 148 8.11 5.66 -11.07
CA TRP A 148 9.36 4.94 -11.28
C TRP A 148 10.16 4.72 -9.99
N LEU A 149 10.21 5.72 -9.11
CA LEU A 149 10.83 5.59 -7.80
C LEU A 149 10.22 4.43 -7.00
N TRP A 150 8.89 4.38 -6.93
CA TRP A 150 8.19 3.30 -6.24
C TRP A 150 8.39 1.93 -6.91
N ALA A 151 8.41 1.87 -8.26
CA ALA A 151 8.78 0.65 -8.97
C ALA A 151 10.19 0.17 -8.58
N GLY A 152 11.15 1.08 -8.48
CA GLY A 152 12.52 0.77 -8.04
C GLY A 152 12.58 0.27 -6.60
N ILE A 153 11.83 0.88 -5.68
CA ILE A 153 11.74 0.43 -4.27
C ILE A 153 11.19 -0.99 -4.21
N PHE A 154 10.10 -1.28 -4.90
CA PHE A 154 9.51 -2.63 -4.93
C PHE A 154 10.44 -3.65 -5.59
N PHE A 155 11.19 -3.26 -6.63
CA PHE A 155 12.20 -4.12 -7.26
C PHE A 155 13.31 -4.49 -6.28
N VAL A 156 13.91 -3.51 -5.62
CA VAL A 156 14.97 -3.74 -4.62
C VAL A 156 14.43 -4.59 -3.47
N SER A 157 13.20 -4.33 -3.01
CA SER A 157 12.55 -5.15 -1.98
C SER A 157 12.34 -6.59 -2.44
N THR A 158 11.92 -6.80 -3.70
CA THR A 158 11.76 -8.14 -4.27
C THR A 158 13.07 -8.92 -4.24
N VAL A 159 14.14 -8.32 -4.75
CA VAL A 159 15.48 -8.95 -4.78
C VAL A 159 15.98 -9.22 -3.36
N GLY A 160 15.89 -8.23 -2.48
CA GLY A 160 16.31 -8.37 -1.08
C GLY A 160 15.55 -9.49 -0.35
N LEU A 161 14.22 -9.54 -0.50
CA LEU A 161 13.40 -10.59 0.11
C LEU A 161 13.67 -11.98 -0.49
N ALA A 162 13.93 -12.07 -1.79
CA ALA A 162 14.29 -13.34 -2.42
C ALA A 162 15.64 -13.87 -1.88
N VAL A 163 16.62 -13.00 -1.71
CA VAL A 163 17.92 -13.36 -1.09
C VAL A 163 17.71 -13.79 0.36
N LEU A 164 17.00 -13.01 1.16
CA LEU A 164 16.72 -13.34 2.56
C LEU A 164 15.96 -14.67 2.72
N MET A 165 15.08 -15.00 1.79
CA MET A 165 14.33 -16.26 1.82
C MET A 165 15.25 -17.49 1.66
N ILE A 166 16.37 -17.34 0.94
CA ILE A 166 17.32 -18.43 0.70
C ILE A 166 18.39 -18.51 1.80
N THR A 167 18.77 -17.36 2.38
CA THR A 167 19.90 -17.28 3.30
C THR A 167 19.51 -17.34 4.76
N GLU A 168 18.28 -16.95 5.11
CA GLU A 168 17.89 -16.73 6.50
C GLU A 168 16.88 -17.74 7.02
N THR A 169 16.84 -17.88 8.34
CA THR A 169 15.81 -18.69 9.00
C THR A 169 14.44 -17.99 8.91
N VAL A 170 13.35 -18.75 8.97
CA VAL A 170 11.98 -18.23 8.87
C VAL A 170 11.71 -17.06 9.83
N LYS A 171 12.19 -17.15 11.07
CA LYS A 171 11.97 -16.08 12.07
C LYS A 171 12.69 -14.80 11.68
N VAL A 172 13.95 -14.90 11.28
CA VAL A 172 14.77 -13.77 10.84
C VAL A 172 14.20 -13.17 9.55
N PHE A 173 13.82 -14.02 8.59
CA PHE A 173 13.14 -13.59 7.37
C PHE A 173 11.90 -12.73 7.66
N LEU A 174 10.99 -13.18 8.51
CA LEU A 174 9.76 -12.43 8.84
C LEU A 174 10.06 -11.08 9.50
N LEU A 175 11.04 -11.05 10.40
CA LEU A 175 11.46 -9.82 11.07
C LEU A 175 12.07 -8.83 10.08
N LEU A 176 13.00 -9.30 9.23
CA LEU A 176 13.64 -8.48 8.20
C LEU A 176 12.66 -8.04 7.12
N THR A 177 11.72 -8.89 6.72
CA THR A 177 10.64 -8.54 5.77
C THR A 177 9.83 -7.35 6.30
N THR A 178 9.45 -7.38 7.58
CA THR A 178 8.74 -6.27 8.21
C THR A 178 9.59 -4.99 8.20
N ALA A 179 10.86 -5.09 8.57
CA ALA A 179 11.79 -3.96 8.57
C ALA A 179 11.99 -3.38 7.16
N VAL A 180 12.20 -4.23 6.15
CA VAL A 180 12.37 -3.83 4.74
C VAL A 180 11.10 -3.15 4.21
N THR A 181 9.93 -3.69 4.52
CA THR A 181 8.64 -3.13 4.08
C THR A 181 8.40 -1.76 4.71
N ILE A 182 8.54 -1.64 6.03
CA ILE A 182 8.36 -0.35 6.73
C ILE A 182 9.42 0.65 6.25
N GLY A 183 10.68 0.24 6.21
CA GLY A 183 11.78 1.09 5.74
C GLY A 183 11.58 1.56 4.30
N GLY A 184 11.16 0.69 3.41
CA GLY A 184 10.86 1.01 2.01
C GLY A 184 9.72 2.01 1.88
N VAL A 185 8.61 1.82 2.62
CA VAL A 185 7.48 2.75 2.61
C VAL A 185 7.87 4.11 3.19
N VAL A 186 8.57 4.14 4.31
CA VAL A 186 9.03 5.39 4.93
C VAL A 186 10.00 6.13 4.00
N ALA A 187 11.01 5.44 3.47
CA ALA A 187 11.97 6.04 2.54
C ALA A 187 11.29 6.53 1.26
N GLY A 188 10.42 5.73 0.66
CA GLY A 188 9.68 6.10 -0.56
C GLY A 188 8.77 7.31 -0.34
N THR A 189 8.07 7.35 0.78
CA THR A 189 7.20 8.48 1.13
C THR A 189 8.03 9.75 1.37
N PHE A 190 9.11 9.65 2.12
CA PHE A 190 9.99 10.79 2.38
C PHE A 190 10.63 11.33 1.10
N LEU A 191 11.19 10.47 0.26
CA LEU A 191 11.77 10.85 -1.03
C LEU A 191 10.73 11.49 -1.97
N SER A 192 9.54 10.92 -2.04
CA SER A 192 8.43 11.45 -2.84
C SER A 192 7.99 12.82 -2.34
N ALA A 193 7.84 13.00 -1.02
CA ALA A 193 7.47 14.27 -0.41
C ALA A 193 8.55 15.34 -0.61
N PHE A 194 9.81 14.98 -0.39
CA PHE A 194 10.95 15.88 -0.60
C PHE A 194 11.02 16.34 -2.06
N TRP A 195 10.89 15.42 -3.00
CA TRP A 195 10.88 15.74 -4.42
C TRP A 195 9.68 16.60 -4.81
N PHE A 196 8.50 16.30 -4.28
CA PHE A 196 7.29 17.11 -4.50
C PHE A 196 7.47 18.56 -4.06
N VAL A 197 7.97 18.80 -2.85
CA VAL A 197 8.25 20.14 -2.35
C VAL A 197 9.25 20.88 -3.24
N ARG A 198 10.29 20.19 -3.73
CA ARG A 198 11.29 20.75 -4.62
C ARG A 198 10.70 21.16 -5.99
N VAL A 199 9.80 20.33 -6.52
CA VAL A 199 9.09 20.60 -7.78
C VAL A 199 8.15 21.79 -7.61
N LEU A 200 7.35 21.83 -6.54
CA LEU A 200 6.48 22.98 -6.24
C LEU A 200 7.24 24.30 -6.16
N ARG A 201 8.38 24.31 -5.44
CA ARG A 201 9.23 25.49 -5.34
C ARG A 201 9.75 25.96 -6.71
N ARG A 202 10.11 25.04 -7.61
CA ARG A 202 10.60 25.37 -8.97
C ARG A 202 9.51 25.99 -9.86
N PHE A 203 8.26 25.58 -9.68
CA PHE A 203 7.14 26.11 -10.48
C PHE A 203 6.42 27.29 -9.81
N GLY A 204 6.90 27.78 -8.66
CA GLY A 204 6.30 28.91 -7.95
C GLY A 204 4.89 28.64 -7.40
N LEU A 205 4.48 27.36 -7.34
CA LEU A 205 3.18 26.96 -6.83
C LEU A 205 3.21 27.03 -5.29
N ARG A 206 2.32 27.84 -4.71
CA ARG A 206 2.14 27.93 -3.25
C ARG A 206 0.99 27.03 -2.82
N VAL A 207 1.28 26.08 -1.96
CA VAL A 207 0.27 25.25 -1.32
C VAL A 207 -0.37 26.06 -0.19
N ARG A 208 -1.67 26.33 -0.26
CA ARG A 208 -2.46 26.83 0.87
C ARG A 208 -3.27 25.67 1.45
N PHE A 209 -3.10 25.42 2.74
CA PHE A 209 -3.99 24.49 3.47
C PHE A 209 -5.30 25.24 3.75
N ALA A 210 -6.44 24.59 3.47
CA ALA A 210 -7.75 25.15 3.77
C ALA A 210 -7.84 25.49 5.26
N GLN A 211 -7.97 26.77 5.58
CA GLN A 211 -8.33 27.23 6.91
C GLN A 211 -9.85 27.10 7.01
N ALA A 212 -10.33 26.20 7.86
CA ALA A 212 -11.72 26.14 8.27
C ALA A 212 -11.90 26.84 9.59
#